data_0d1d0c8f17b3744fe11fa720c9e74fb8
#
_entry.id   0d1d0c8f17b3744fe11fa720c9e74fb8
#
_cell.length_a   1.000
_cell.length_b   1.000
_cell.length_c   1.000
_cell.angle_alpha   90.00
_cell.angle_beta   90.00
_cell.angle_gamma   90.00
#
_symmetry.space_group_name_H-M   'P 1'
#
loop_
_entity.id
_entity.type
_entity.pdbx_description
1 polymer ?
#
loop_
_entity_poly.entity_id
_entity_poly.type
_entity_poly.pdbx_seq_one_letter_code
_entity_poly.pdbx_strand_id
1 'polypeptide(L)'
;EIIFPAEEKEYIEKRSTEGWTPDVIIGRAERTFSCSVSTLYRRFKTGEFNVLHLPMQGKRKPNGYKEKRGKQAFKRNISERKKDYVVFEEEFGHLEGDTIVGIHHKSAVITLVERLSKAIIALKPEGRKAVDIENSINEWLQSVPKNLFKSITFDCGKEFSNWKSISNTNDIDIYFADPGTPSQRGLNEHSNGLLRKDGLPKEMEFNQVNQGFISSVASKRNHIPRKSLNYQTPLEVFLSYVNGKFCL
;
A
#
# COMPACT_ATOMS: atom_id res chain seq x y z
N GLU A 1 18.26 -33.30 11.85
CA GLU A 1 17.23 -32.25 12.13
C GLU A 1 17.94 -30.93 12.39
N ILE A 2 17.52 -29.83 11.73
CA ILE A 2 18.13 -28.50 11.93
C ILE A 2 17.64 -27.99 13.30
N ILE A 3 18.56 -27.76 14.23
CA ILE A 3 18.29 -27.10 15.50
C ILE A 3 18.73 -25.66 15.37
N PHE A 4 17.79 -24.71 15.57
CA PHE A 4 18.12 -23.30 15.55
C PHE A 4 18.88 -22.89 16.83
N PRO A 5 20.00 -22.18 16.71
CA PRO A 5 20.62 -21.50 17.84
C PRO A 5 19.65 -20.56 18.54
N ALA A 6 19.79 -20.37 19.85
CA ALA A 6 18.87 -19.49 20.61
C ALA A 6 18.77 -18.08 20.06
N GLU A 7 19.91 -17.48 19.71
CA GLU A 7 19.96 -16.14 19.09
C GLU A 7 19.26 -16.07 17.73
N GLU A 8 19.29 -17.16 16.95
CA GLU A 8 18.60 -17.21 15.65
C GLU A 8 17.08 -17.32 15.85
N LYS A 9 16.63 -18.10 16.83
CA LYS A 9 15.21 -18.17 17.20
C LYS A 9 14.67 -16.82 17.66
N GLU A 10 15.35 -16.16 18.57
CA GLU A 10 14.97 -14.84 19.07
C GLU A 10 14.88 -13.81 17.93
N TYR A 11 15.85 -13.82 17.02
CA TYR A 11 15.82 -12.95 15.85
C TYR A 11 14.62 -13.23 14.93
N ILE A 12 14.34 -14.52 14.63
CA ILE A 12 13.19 -14.91 13.79
C ILE A 12 11.87 -14.49 14.46
N GLU A 13 11.72 -14.71 15.75
CA GLU A 13 10.52 -14.33 16.52
C GLU A 13 10.33 -12.81 16.53
N LYS A 14 11.38 -12.06 16.81
CA LYS A 14 11.36 -10.59 16.76
C LYS A 14 10.91 -10.08 15.40
N ARG A 15 11.58 -10.50 14.33
CA ARG A 15 11.26 -10.05 12.96
C ARG A 15 9.86 -10.48 12.52
N SER A 16 9.41 -11.67 12.90
CA SER A 16 8.05 -12.11 12.59
C SER A 16 6.99 -11.28 13.31
N THR A 17 7.22 -10.87 14.56
CA THR A 17 6.33 -9.93 15.30
C THR A 17 6.29 -8.54 14.64
N GLU A 18 7.38 -8.09 14.05
CA GLU A 18 7.45 -6.88 13.25
C GLU A 18 6.72 -7.01 11.90
N GLY A 19 6.25 -8.22 11.55
CA GLY A 19 5.48 -8.52 10.34
C GLY A 19 6.32 -8.98 9.16
N TRP A 20 7.60 -9.37 9.38
CA TRP A 20 8.43 -9.97 8.35
C TRP A 20 8.02 -11.42 8.10
N THR A 21 7.98 -11.80 6.83
CA THR A 21 7.72 -13.20 6.44
C THR A 21 9.03 -14.00 6.37
N PRO A 22 9.00 -15.33 6.43
CA PRO A 22 10.19 -16.16 6.35
C PRO A 22 11.11 -15.88 5.16
N ASP A 23 10.55 -15.58 3.99
CA ASP A 23 11.32 -15.19 2.81
C ASP A 23 11.99 -13.82 2.95
N VAL A 24 11.34 -12.88 3.64
CA VAL A 24 11.92 -11.56 3.93
C VAL A 24 13.02 -11.66 4.98
N ILE A 25 12.80 -12.46 6.04
CA ILE A 25 13.79 -12.67 7.11
C ILE A 25 15.11 -13.21 6.54
N ILE A 26 15.02 -14.26 5.73
CA ILE A 26 16.22 -14.86 5.11
C ILE A 26 16.75 -14.02 3.95
N GLY A 27 15.86 -13.48 3.11
CA GLY A 27 16.27 -12.78 1.89
C GLY A 27 16.89 -11.41 2.11
N ARG A 28 16.52 -10.69 3.19
CA ARG A 28 17.17 -9.43 3.59
C ARG A 28 18.63 -9.67 4.02
N ALA A 29 18.92 -10.90 4.49
CA ALA A 29 20.28 -11.36 4.84
C ALA A 29 21.03 -10.45 5.84
N GLU A 30 20.31 -9.89 6.84
CA GLU A 30 20.96 -9.10 7.92
C GLU A 30 21.90 -9.96 8.76
N ARG A 31 21.76 -11.28 8.68
CA ARG A 31 22.65 -12.30 9.29
C ARG A 31 22.62 -13.58 8.46
N THR A 32 23.56 -14.47 8.71
CA THR A 32 23.54 -15.84 8.16
C THR A 32 22.53 -16.70 8.90
N PHE A 33 21.78 -17.50 8.17
CA PHE A 33 20.77 -18.43 8.73
C PHE A 33 21.18 -19.88 8.51
N SER A 34 20.86 -20.73 9.49
CA SER A 34 21.13 -22.17 9.45
C SER A 34 20.17 -22.95 8.55
N CYS A 35 19.15 -22.30 7.98
CA CYS A 35 18.12 -22.95 7.21
C CYS A 35 17.72 -22.18 5.94
N SER A 36 17.06 -22.90 5.02
CA SER A 36 16.45 -22.31 3.83
C SER A 36 15.09 -21.66 4.14
N VAL A 37 14.62 -20.77 3.24
CA VAL A 37 13.27 -20.17 3.28
C VAL A 37 12.18 -21.24 3.43
N SER A 38 12.26 -22.33 2.65
CA SER A 38 11.27 -23.41 2.68
C SER A 38 11.26 -24.13 4.04
N THR A 39 12.43 -24.32 4.63
CA THR A 39 12.55 -24.91 5.96
C THR A 39 11.93 -24.01 7.02
N LEU A 40 12.18 -22.70 6.96
CA LEU A 40 11.60 -21.76 7.90
C LEU A 40 10.07 -21.71 7.81
N TYR A 41 9.49 -21.67 6.60
CA TYR A 41 8.03 -21.79 6.42
C TYR A 41 7.45 -23.07 7.02
N ARG A 42 8.16 -24.21 6.86
CA ARG A 42 7.75 -25.48 7.45
C ARG A 42 7.74 -25.40 8.97
N ARG A 43 8.73 -24.78 9.60
CA ARG A 43 8.81 -24.60 11.08
C ARG A 43 7.68 -23.72 11.62
N PHE A 44 7.27 -22.68 10.91
CA PHE A 44 6.05 -21.94 11.23
C PHE A 44 4.80 -22.82 11.14
N LYS A 45 4.71 -23.68 10.11
CA LYS A 45 3.57 -24.58 9.92
C LYS A 45 3.48 -25.68 10.99
N THR A 46 4.62 -26.16 11.49
CA THR A 46 4.69 -27.18 12.56
C THR A 46 4.55 -26.61 13.98
N GLY A 47 4.43 -25.29 14.13
CA GLY A 47 4.18 -24.62 15.40
C GLY A 47 5.43 -24.26 16.20
N GLU A 48 6.63 -24.43 15.65
CA GLU A 48 7.87 -23.98 16.32
C GLU A 48 7.93 -22.45 16.44
N PHE A 49 7.34 -21.73 15.46
CA PHE A 49 7.16 -20.28 15.47
C PHE A 49 5.69 -19.90 15.32
N ASN A 50 5.30 -18.73 15.84
CA ASN A 50 3.90 -18.31 15.84
C ASN A 50 3.42 -17.89 14.43
N VAL A 51 2.56 -18.71 13.82
CA VAL A 51 1.97 -18.50 12.49
C VAL A 51 1.03 -17.30 12.41
N LEU A 52 0.51 -16.81 13.55
CA LEU A 52 -0.42 -15.66 13.59
C LEU A 52 0.19 -14.36 13.06
N HIS A 53 1.51 -14.24 13.11
CA HIS A 53 2.22 -13.09 12.57
C HIS A 53 2.35 -13.13 11.04
N LEU A 54 2.16 -14.29 10.41
CA LEU A 54 2.21 -14.41 8.95
C LEU A 54 0.97 -13.80 8.28
N PRO A 55 1.12 -13.20 7.08
CA PRO A 55 -0.01 -12.75 6.28
C PRO A 55 -1.05 -13.86 6.10
N MET A 56 -2.34 -13.55 6.30
CA MET A 56 -3.46 -14.50 6.20
C MET A 56 -3.31 -15.76 7.09
N GLN A 57 -2.43 -15.73 8.09
CA GLN A 57 -2.14 -16.90 8.95
C GLN A 57 -1.82 -18.16 8.12
N GLY A 58 -1.14 -17.98 6.99
CA GLY A 58 -0.80 -19.06 6.06
C GLY A 58 -1.97 -19.60 5.19
N LYS A 59 -3.17 -19.00 5.26
CA LYS A 59 -4.36 -19.45 4.48
C LYS A 59 -4.81 -18.40 3.48
N ARG A 60 -4.93 -18.78 2.20
CA ARG A 60 -5.49 -17.92 1.14
C ARG A 60 -7.00 -18.16 1.00
N LYS A 61 -7.81 -17.10 1.06
CA LYS A 61 -9.26 -17.16 0.77
C LYS A 61 -9.52 -16.58 -0.62
N PRO A 62 -10.28 -17.27 -1.49
CA PRO A 62 -10.70 -16.72 -2.78
C PRO A 62 -11.69 -15.57 -2.59
N ASN A 63 -11.61 -14.55 -3.48
CA ASN A 63 -12.57 -13.45 -3.51
C ASN A 63 -13.76 -13.85 -4.40
N GLY A 64 -15.00 -13.84 -3.85
CA GLY A 64 -16.24 -14.22 -4.53
C GLY A 64 -17.10 -13.04 -5.03
N TYR A 65 -16.59 -11.80 -5.02
CA TYR A 65 -17.34 -10.62 -5.42
C TYR A 65 -17.51 -10.53 -6.94
N LYS A 66 -18.76 -10.30 -7.43
CA LYS A 66 -19.08 -9.97 -8.83
C LYS A 66 -19.47 -8.50 -8.95
N GLU A 67 -18.79 -7.78 -9.84
CA GLU A 67 -19.08 -6.38 -10.14
C GLU A 67 -20.41 -6.23 -10.92
N LYS A 68 -21.20 -5.23 -10.55
CA LYS A 68 -22.48 -4.89 -11.16
C LYS A 68 -22.55 -3.48 -11.76
N ARG A 69 -21.47 -2.66 -11.60
CA ARG A 69 -21.43 -1.28 -12.10
C ARG A 69 -20.99 -1.25 -13.56
N GLY A 70 -21.67 -0.43 -14.38
CA GLY A 70 -21.32 -0.20 -15.78
C GLY A 70 -20.17 0.81 -15.95
N LYS A 71 -19.62 0.92 -17.19
CA LYS A 71 -18.60 1.94 -17.55
C LYS A 71 -19.14 3.35 -17.33
N GLN A 72 -18.30 4.25 -16.82
CA GLN A 72 -18.64 5.66 -16.60
C GLN A 72 -18.04 6.53 -17.70
N ALA A 73 -18.91 7.20 -18.48
CA ALA A 73 -18.57 7.88 -19.73
C ALA A 73 -17.68 9.14 -19.60
N PHE A 74 -17.54 9.72 -18.39
CA PHE A 74 -16.89 11.03 -18.22
C PHE A 74 -15.54 10.99 -17.49
N LYS A 75 -14.96 9.81 -17.31
CA LYS A 75 -13.70 9.61 -16.60
C LYS A 75 -12.63 9.11 -17.56
N ARG A 76 -11.41 9.62 -17.46
CA ARG A 76 -10.26 9.10 -18.21
C ARG A 76 -9.99 7.65 -17.79
N ASN A 77 -10.05 6.75 -18.75
CA ASN A 77 -9.85 5.32 -18.46
C ASN A 77 -8.36 5.00 -18.28
N ILE A 78 -8.06 4.01 -17.45
CA ILE A 78 -6.69 3.53 -17.21
C ILE A 78 -5.95 3.13 -18.50
N SER A 79 -6.67 2.75 -19.56
CA SER A 79 -6.07 2.43 -20.86
C SER A 79 -5.42 3.65 -21.55
N GLU A 80 -5.87 4.86 -21.22
CA GLU A 80 -5.30 6.11 -21.75
C GLU A 80 -3.93 6.38 -21.14
N ARG A 81 -3.72 6.02 -19.87
CA ARG A 81 -2.45 6.17 -19.15
C ARG A 81 -1.25 5.59 -19.91
N LYS A 82 -1.42 4.43 -20.56
CA LYS A 82 -0.35 3.79 -21.33
C LYS A 82 0.02 4.58 -22.59
N LYS A 83 -0.89 5.39 -23.11
CA LYS A 83 -0.65 6.28 -24.26
C LYS A 83 0.09 7.55 -23.83
N ASP A 84 -0.30 8.09 -22.66
CA ASP A 84 0.27 9.31 -22.12
C ASP A 84 1.66 9.08 -21.51
N TYR A 85 1.88 7.87 -20.94
CA TYR A 85 3.12 7.46 -20.28
C TYR A 85 3.63 6.14 -20.86
N VAL A 86 4.47 6.23 -21.88
CA VAL A 86 4.99 5.06 -22.62
C VAL A 86 5.81 4.14 -21.72
N VAL A 87 6.59 4.71 -20.78
CA VAL A 87 7.44 3.98 -19.83
C VAL A 87 6.80 3.84 -18.44
N PHE A 88 5.49 3.94 -18.35
CA PHE A 88 4.71 3.94 -17.12
C PHE A 88 5.12 2.83 -16.11
N GLU A 89 5.44 1.64 -16.59
CA GLU A 89 5.76 0.51 -15.71
C GLU A 89 7.12 0.67 -15.01
N GLU A 90 8.00 1.50 -15.54
CA GLU A 90 9.37 1.76 -15.04
C GLU A 90 9.52 3.18 -14.50
N GLU A 91 8.47 3.99 -14.56
CA GLU A 91 8.52 5.39 -14.20
C GLU A 91 8.00 5.64 -12.79
N PHE A 92 8.80 6.35 -11.97
CA PHE A 92 8.40 6.76 -10.62
C PHE A 92 7.40 7.92 -10.65
N GLY A 93 6.49 7.93 -9.68
CA GLY A 93 5.54 9.01 -9.46
C GLY A 93 4.10 8.69 -9.87
N HIS A 94 3.81 7.43 -10.19
CA HIS A 94 2.44 6.98 -10.46
C HIS A 94 1.82 6.33 -9.24
N LEU A 95 0.68 6.85 -8.79
CA LEU A 95 -0.01 6.41 -7.59
C LEU A 95 -1.25 5.57 -7.93
N GLU A 96 -1.52 4.57 -7.10
CA GLU A 96 -2.84 3.94 -7.00
C GLU A 96 -3.55 4.50 -5.78
N GLY A 97 -4.79 4.99 -5.94
CA GLY A 97 -5.57 5.62 -4.89
C GLY A 97 -6.85 4.88 -4.57
N ASP A 98 -7.22 4.82 -3.27
CA ASP A 98 -8.45 4.20 -2.77
C ASP A 98 -8.82 4.80 -1.41
N THR A 99 -9.93 4.34 -0.83
CA THR A 99 -10.30 4.66 0.54
C THR A 99 -10.52 3.40 1.38
N ILE A 100 -10.00 3.42 2.61
CA ILE A 100 -10.39 2.46 3.65
C ILE A 100 -11.55 3.05 4.42
N VAL A 101 -12.68 2.38 4.43
CA VAL A 101 -13.89 2.82 5.11
C VAL A 101 -13.99 2.18 6.48
N GLY A 102 -14.28 2.98 7.50
CA GLY A 102 -14.48 2.57 8.88
C GLY A 102 -15.89 2.08 9.20
N ILE A 103 -16.13 1.87 10.49
CA ILE A 103 -17.41 1.34 10.99
C ILE A 103 -18.60 2.21 10.55
N HIS A 104 -19.70 1.55 10.25
CA HIS A 104 -20.95 2.19 9.79
C HIS A 104 -20.79 3.12 8.58
N HIS A 105 -19.69 3.01 7.85
CA HIS A 105 -19.38 3.87 6.70
C HIS A 105 -19.38 5.37 7.01
N LYS A 106 -19.04 5.78 8.25
CA LYS A 106 -19.06 7.19 8.69
C LYS A 106 -17.75 7.92 8.44
N SER A 107 -16.65 7.20 8.44
CA SER A 107 -15.29 7.75 8.26
C SER A 107 -14.48 6.99 7.23
N ALA A 108 -13.41 7.60 6.73
CA ALA A 108 -12.50 6.98 5.78
C ALA A 108 -11.05 7.41 6.02
N VAL A 109 -10.14 6.62 5.49
CA VAL A 109 -8.73 6.95 5.28
C VAL A 109 -8.45 6.85 3.79
N ILE A 110 -7.86 7.88 3.20
CA ILE A 110 -7.38 7.84 1.82
C ILE A 110 -6.04 7.11 1.82
N THR A 111 -5.88 6.18 0.90
CA THR A 111 -4.62 5.46 0.70
C THR A 111 -4.10 5.72 -0.70
N LEU A 112 -2.87 6.19 -0.79
CA LEU A 112 -2.16 6.38 -2.05
C LEU A 112 -0.91 5.50 -2.00
N VAL A 113 -0.69 4.69 -3.03
CA VAL A 113 0.45 3.78 -3.09
C VAL A 113 1.27 4.08 -4.33
N GLU A 114 2.54 4.44 -4.14
CA GLU A 114 3.45 4.67 -5.26
C GLU A 114 3.87 3.32 -5.87
N ARG A 115 3.78 3.21 -7.20
CA ARG A 115 3.81 1.92 -7.89
C ARG A 115 5.17 1.23 -7.88
N LEU A 116 6.26 1.95 -8.08
CA LEU A 116 7.60 1.35 -8.13
C LEU A 116 8.13 1.04 -6.73
N SER A 117 8.10 2.03 -5.85
CA SER A 117 8.58 1.89 -4.48
C SER A 117 7.64 1.10 -3.58
N LYS A 118 6.34 1.03 -3.96
CA LYS A 118 5.27 0.46 -3.11
C LYS A 118 5.10 1.20 -1.78
N ALA A 119 5.58 2.43 -1.70
CA ALA A 119 5.41 3.30 -0.55
C ALA A 119 3.94 3.67 -0.38
N ILE A 120 3.45 3.56 0.85
CA ILE A 120 2.06 3.82 1.22
C ILE A 120 1.97 5.17 1.91
N ILE A 121 1.14 6.04 1.38
CA ILE A 121 0.71 7.30 1.98
C ILE A 121 -0.72 7.10 2.47
N ALA A 122 -0.99 7.44 3.72
CA ALA A 122 -2.32 7.35 4.30
C ALA A 122 -2.72 8.71 4.86
N LEU A 123 -3.86 9.25 4.39
CA LEU A 123 -4.36 10.57 4.74
C LEU A 123 -5.70 10.46 5.45
N LYS A 124 -5.90 11.28 6.48
CA LYS A 124 -7.16 11.40 7.18
C LYS A 124 -7.95 12.60 6.62
N PRO A 125 -8.99 12.39 5.81
CA PRO A 125 -9.90 13.47 5.43
C PRO A 125 -10.79 13.88 6.62
N GLU A 126 -11.33 15.08 6.60
CA GLU A 126 -12.29 15.52 7.62
C GLU A 126 -13.59 14.72 7.57
N GLY A 127 -13.99 14.25 6.39
CA GLY A 127 -15.17 13.45 6.15
C GLY A 127 -15.04 12.55 4.94
N ARG A 128 -16.19 12.05 4.42
CA ARG A 128 -16.24 11.15 3.26
C ARG A 128 -16.83 11.76 2.01
N LYS A 129 -17.20 13.03 2.04
CA LYS A 129 -17.70 13.72 0.85
C LYS A 129 -16.56 13.94 -0.13
N ALA A 130 -16.89 14.06 -1.41
CA ALA A 130 -15.90 14.30 -2.44
C ALA A 130 -15.04 15.54 -2.18
N VAL A 131 -15.59 16.57 -1.56
CA VAL A 131 -14.86 17.77 -1.17
C VAL A 131 -13.84 17.52 -0.06
N ASP A 132 -14.17 16.66 0.92
CA ASP A 132 -13.25 16.32 2.01
C ASP A 132 -12.06 15.53 1.49
N ILE A 133 -12.31 14.59 0.55
CA ILE A 133 -11.28 13.80 -0.14
C ILE A 133 -10.40 14.70 -1.01
N GLU A 134 -11.02 15.58 -1.80
CA GLU A 134 -10.32 16.56 -2.65
C GLU A 134 -9.38 17.43 -1.82
N ASN A 135 -9.88 18.06 -0.75
CA ASN A 135 -9.10 18.95 0.12
C ASN A 135 -7.88 18.21 0.69
N SER A 136 -8.10 17.01 1.25
CA SER A 136 -7.02 16.23 1.85
C SER A 136 -5.94 15.81 0.84
N ILE A 137 -6.33 15.46 -0.39
CA ILE A 137 -5.37 15.14 -1.45
C ILE A 137 -4.63 16.39 -1.91
N ASN A 138 -5.33 17.53 -2.09
CA ASN A 138 -4.72 18.79 -2.50
C ASN A 138 -3.70 19.28 -1.48
N GLU A 139 -4.06 19.31 -0.19
CA GLU A 139 -3.15 19.69 0.90
C GLU A 139 -1.89 18.83 0.92
N TRP A 140 -2.05 17.52 0.77
CA TRP A 140 -0.91 16.62 0.72
C TRP A 140 -0.04 16.83 -0.52
N LEU A 141 -0.62 16.96 -1.73
CA LEU A 141 0.13 17.21 -2.95
C LEU A 141 0.88 18.54 -2.93
N GLN A 142 0.32 19.56 -2.26
CA GLN A 142 0.98 20.86 -2.07
C GLN A 142 2.13 20.80 -1.05
N SER A 143 2.13 19.80 -0.16
CA SER A 143 3.19 19.61 0.84
C SER A 143 4.43 18.87 0.31
N VAL A 144 4.35 18.32 -0.89
CA VAL A 144 5.46 17.59 -1.54
C VAL A 144 6.04 18.39 -2.70
N PRO A 145 7.28 18.08 -3.15
CA PRO A 145 7.87 18.78 -4.30
C PRO A 145 6.98 18.68 -5.55
N LYS A 146 6.85 19.80 -6.28
CA LYS A 146 6.13 19.84 -7.56
C LYS A 146 6.69 18.77 -8.51
N ASN A 147 5.80 18.17 -9.29
CA ASN A 147 6.14 17.14 -10.29
C ASN A 147 6.81 15.88 -9.70
N LEU A 148 6.78 15.68 -8.38
CA LEU A 148 7.21 14.43 -7.78
C LEU A 148 6.30 13.29 -8.23
N PHE A 149 5.00 13.53 -8.21
CA PHE A 149 3.98 12.59 -8.68
C PHE A 149 3.40 13.04 -10.02
N LYS A 150 3.15 12.09 -10.92
CA LYS A 150 2.72 12.30 -12.30
C LYS A 150 1.25 11.95 -12.51
N SER A 151 0.80 10.87 -11.89
CA SER A 151 -0.60 10.47 -12.01
C SER A 151 -1.14 9.74 -10.78
N ILE A 152 -2.47 9.77 -10.63
CA ILE A 152 -3.19 8.96 -9.66
C ILE A 152 -4.25 8.13 -10.41
N THR A 153 -4.32 6.83 -10.11
CA THR A 153 -5.37 5.95 -10.62
C THR A 153 -6.32 5.59 -9.49
N PHE A 154 -7.58 6.01 -9.62
CA PHE A 154 -8.66 5.69 -8.68
C PHE A 154 -9.57 4.59 -9.22
N ASP A 155 -10.47 4.09 -8.35
CA ASP A 155 -11.65 3.38 -8.80
C ASP A 155 -12.75 4.37 -9.23
N CYS A 156 -13.88 3.82 -9.70
CA CYS A 156 -15.02 4.65 -10.10
C CYS A 156 -15.89 5.10 -8.91
N GLY A 157 -15.35 5.16 -7.70
CA GLY A 157 -16.06 5.62 -6.50
C GLY A 157 -16.60 7.05 -6.64
N LYS A 158 -17.74 7.32 -5.99
CA LYS A 158 -18.37 8.66 -5.98
C LYS A 158 -17.53 9.67 -5.17
N GLU A 159 -16.76 9.20 -4.22
CA GLU A 159 -15.83 9.98 -3.40
C GLU A 159 -14.76 10.69 -4.20
N PHE A 160 -14.45 10.20 -5.40
CA PHE A 160 -13.47 10.81 -6.33
C PHE A 160 -14.14 11.64 -7.43
N SER A 161 -15.40 12.09 -7.25
CA SER A 161 -16.11 12.87 -8.28
C SER A 161 -15.48 14.23 -8.60
N ASN A 162 -14.73 14.81 -7.64
CA ASN A 162 -14.04 16.08 -7.79
C ASN A 162 -12.63 15.94 -8.42
N TRP A 163 -12.36 14.82 -9.07
CA TRP A 163 -11.05 14.52 -9.65
C TRP A 163 -10.49 15.59 -10.60
N LYS A 164 -11.36 16.29 -11.35
CA LYS A 164 -10.93 17.37 -12.26
C LYS A 164 -10.31 18.53 -11.50
N SER A 165 -10.87 18.86 -10.34
CA SER A 165 -10.33 19.90 -9.48
C SER A 165 -8.95 19.48 -8.92
N ILE A 166 -8.80 18.23 -8.44
CA ILE A 166 -7.51 17.71 -7.99
C ILE A 166 -6.47 17.76 -9.11
N SER A 167 -6.85 17.31 -10.31
CA SER A 167 -5.98 17.30 -11.49
C SER A 167 -5.50 18.71 -11.86
N ASN A 168 -6.43 19.65 -12.00
CA ASN A 168 -6.13 21.02 -12.42
C ASN A 168 -5.34 21.81 -11.36
N THR A 169 -5.64 21.61 -10.08
CA THR A 169 -4.96 22.33 -8.97
C THR A 169 -3.50 21.91 -8.84
N ASN A 170 -3.18 20.65 -9.11
CA ASN A 170 -1.86 20.09 -8.83
C ASN A 170 -1.06 19.73 -10.09
N ASP A 171 -1.62 19.97 -11.27
CA ASP A 171 -1.03 19.57 -12.57
C ASP A 171 -0.66 18.08 -12.56
N ILE A 172 -1.61 17.22 -12.16
CA ILE A 172 -1.44 15.78 -12.05
C ILE A 172 -2.52 15.05 -12.84
N ASP A 173 -2.13 14.04 -13.60
CA ASP A 173 -3.07 13.24 -14.37
C ASP A 173 -3.88 12.27 -13.51
N ILE A 174 -5.18 12.18 -13.74
CA ILE A 174 -6.05 11.26 -13.00
C ILE A 174 -6.73 10.30 -13.98
N TYR A 175 -6.60 9.01 -13.65
CA TYR A 175 -7.18 7.90 -14.40
C TYR A 175 -8.09 7.07 -13.53
N PHE A 176 -8.98 6.31 -14.17
CA PHE A 176 -9.92 5.42 -13.48
C PHE A 176 -9.79 3.99 -13.99
N ALA A 177 -9.70 3.07 -13.05
CA ALA A 177 -9.75 1.64 -13.34
C ALA A 177 -11.14 1.25 -13.86
N ASP A 178 -11.20 0.20 -14.66
CA ASP A 178 -12.47 -0.37 -15.10
C ASP A 178 -13.26 -0.88 -13.89
N PRO A 179 -14.58 -0.64 -13.85
CA PRO A 179 -15.44 -1.20 -12.82
C PRO A 179 -15.27 -2.72 -12.73
N GLY A 180 -15.11 -3.24 -11.50
CA GLY A 180 -14.99 -4.67 -11.28
C GLY A 180 -13.67 -5.32 -11.67
N THR A 181 -12.64 -4.54 -11.97
CA THR A 181 -11.33 -5.05 -12.33
C THR A 181 -10.29 -4.73 -11.22
N PRO A 182 -10.36 -5.42 -10.05
CA PRO A 182 -9.45 -5.16 -8.92
C PRO A 182 -7.97 -5.32 -9.30
N SER A 183 -7.66 -6.22 -10.25
CA SER A 183 -6.31 -6.47 -10.73
C SER A 183 -5.61 -5.22 -11.31
N GLN A 184 -6.37 -4.24 -11.79
CA GLN A 184 -5.81 -2.98 -12.29
C GLN A 184 -5.29 -2.05 -11.18
N ARG A 185 -5.65 -2.31 -9.90
CA ARG A 185 -5.21 -1.60 -8.69
C ARG A 185 -4.78 -2.59 -7.60
N GLY A 186 -4.22 -3.72 -8.01
CA GLY A 186 -3.85 -4.81 -7.11
C GLY A 186 -2.86 -4.42 -6.01
N LEU A 187 -2.02 -3.42 -6.26
CA LEU A 187 -1.06 -2.92 -5.28
C LEU A 187 -1.77 -2.17 -4.14
N ASN A 188 -2.73 -1.30 -4.46
CA ASN A 188 -3.49 -0.57 -3.45
C ASN A 188 -4.42 -1.52 -2.66
N GLU A 189 -5.12 -2.43 -3.34
CA GLU A 189 -5.98 -3.42 -2.68
C GLU A 189 -5.19 -4.29 -1.69
N HIS A 190 -4.00 -4.76 -2.09
CA HIS A 190 -3.10 -5.50 -1.21
C HIS A 190 -2.66 -4.65 -0.01
N SER A 191 -2.25 -3.40 -0.25
CA SER A 191 -1.80 -2.47 0.80
C SER A 191 -2.92 -2.17 1.79
N ASN A 192 -4.15 -1.95 1.32
CA ASN A 192 -5.33 -1.75 2.18
C ASN A 192 -5.59 -2.96 3.08
N GLY A 193 -5.42 -4.19 2.55
CA GLY A 193 -5.51 -5.42 3.33
C GLY A 193 -4.48 -5.48 4.47
N LEU A 194 -3.25 -5.02 4.21
CA LEU A 194 -2.19 -4.96 5.22
C LEU A 194 -2.47 -3.88 6.27
N LEU A 195 -2.86 -2.67 5.86
CA LEU A 195 -3.20 -1.57 6.78
C LEU A 195 -4.34 -1.94 7.72
N ARG A 196 -5.35 -2.64 7.21
CA ARG A 196 -6.46 -3.16 8.04
C ARG A 196 -5.98 -4.12 9.12
N LYS A 197 -5.00 -4.96 8.82
CA LYS A 197 -4.40 -5.89 9.78
C LYS A 197 -3.53 -5.17 10.81
N ASP A 198 -2.87 -4.08 10.43
CA ASP A 198 -1.86 -3.41 11.24
C ASP A 198 -2.37 -2.31 12.15
N GLY A 199 -3.65 -1.95 12.05
CA GLY A 199 -4.23 -0.96 12.96
C GLY A 199 -5.36 -0.12 12.37
N LEU A 200 -5.80 -0.37 11.13
CA LEU A 200 -6.94 0.31 10.51
C LEU A 200 -8.08 -0.69 10.18
N PRO A 201 -8.61 -1.45 11.15
CA PRO A 201 -9.65 -2.44 10.89
C PRO A 201 -10.98 -1.80 10.48
N LYS A 202 -11.90 -2.59 9.92
CA LYS A 202 -13.23 -2.12 9.47
C LYS A 202 -14.11 -1.63 10.63
N GLU A 203 -13.88 -2.16 11.79
CA GLU A 203 -14.59 -1.88 13.02
C GLU A 203 -14.16 -0.57 13.69
N MET A 204 -13.11 0.07 13.17
CA MET A 204 -12.60 1.33 13.71
C MET A 204 -13.39 2.55 13.22
N GLU A 205 -13.65 3.50 14.13
CA GLU A 205 -14.14 4.83 13.80
C GLU A 205 -12.95 5.78 13.59
N PHE A 206 -12.61 6.05 12.33
CA PHE A 206 -11.40 6.83 12.00
C PHE A 206 -11.48 8.31 12.41
N ASN A 207 -12.68 8.83 12.73
CA ASN A 207 -12.79 10.19 13.26
C ASN A 207 -12.19 10.33 14.67
N GLN A 208 -12.07 9.20 15.40
CA GLN A 208 -11.52 9.19 16.76
C GLN A 208 -9.99 9.12 16.80
N VAL A 209 -9.33 8.94 15.67
CA VAL A 209 -7.86 8.88 15.58
C VAL A 209 -7.34 10.09 14.80
N ASN A 210 -6.11 10.50 15.09
CA ASN A 210 -5.47 11.62 14.40
C ASN A 210 -4.64 11.15 13.20
N GLN A 211 -4.21 12.11 12.37
CA GLN A 211 -3.34 11.85 11.20
C GLN A 211 -2.05 11.15 11.62
N GLY A 212 -1.45 11.50 12.76
CA GLY A 212 -0.21 10.89 13.24
C GLY A 212 -0.34 9.39 13.47
N PHE A 213 -1.45 8.94 14.05
CA PHE A 213 -1.73 7.51 14.21
C PHE A 213 -1.86 6.81 12.84
N ILE A 214 -2.63 7.37 11.92
CA ILE A 214 -2.82 6.81 10.57
C ILE A 214 -1.49 6.72 9.83
N SER A 215 -0.68 7.78 9.90
CA SER A 215 0.67 7.81 9.31
C SER A 215 1.60 6.77 9.92
N SER A 216 1.51 6.52 11.25
CA SER A 216 2.36 5.53 11.92
C SER A 216 2.06 4.11 11.44
N VAL A 217 0.78 3.78 11.18
CA VAL A 217 0.39 2.48 10.62
C VAL A 217 0.94 2.28 9.20
N ALA A 218 0.86 3.30 8.34
CA ALA A 218 1.45 3.26 7.01
C ALA A 218 2.99 3.19 7.07
N SER A 219 3.61 3.97 7.95
CA SER A 219 5.06 3.99 8.16
C SER A 219 5.60 2.61 8.56
N LYS A 220 4.92 1.90 9.46
CA LYS A 220 5.29 0.52 9.81
C LYS A 220 5.45 -0.35 8.56
N ARG A 221 4.51 -0.28 7.60
CA ARG A 221 4.59 -1.03 6.34
C ARG A 221 5.67 -0.55 5.40
N ASN A 222 5.96 0.73 5.41
CA ASN A 222 7.02 1.31 4.59
C ASN A 222 8.43 0.93 5.07
N HIS A 223 8.57 0.43 6.29
CA HIS A 223 9.85 -0.05 6.86
C HIS A 223 10.01 -1.58 6.80
N ILE A 224 9.02 -2.33 6.27
CA ILE A 224 9.14 -3.77 6.11
C ILE A 224 9.70 -4.09 4.72
N PRO A 225 10.86 -4.78 4.61
CA PRO A 225 11.42 -5.17 3.33
C PRO A 225 10.47 -6.03 2.50
N ARG A 226 10.54 -5.90 1.18
CA ARG A 226 9.69 -6.67 0.27
C ARG A 226 10.54 -7.44 -0.76
N LYS A 227 10.26 -8.73 -0.93
CA LYS A 227 10.93 -9.56 -1.94
C LYS A 227 10.86 -8.93 -3.33
N SER A 228 9.70 -8.35 -3.69
CA SER A 228 9.49 -7.66 -4.97
C SER A 228 10.24 -6.34 -5.13
N LEU A 229 10.97 -5.89 -4.11
CA LEU A 229 11.89 -4.76 -4.11
C LEU A 229 13.32 -5.22 -3.81
N ASN A 230 13.67 -6.45 -4.19
CA ASN A 230 14.98 -7.05 -3.88
C ASN A 230 15.33 -6.95 -2.39
N TYR A 231 14.33 -7.17 -1.52
CA TYR A 231 14.42 -7.08 -0.06
C TYR A 231 14.77 -5.69 0.49
N GLN A 232 14.64 -4.65 -0.32
CA GLN A 232 14.62 -3.27 0.16
C GLN A 232 13.26 -2.94 0.75
N THR A 233 13.21 -1.94 1.64
CA THR A 233 11.95 -1.39 2.14
C THR A 233 11.33 -0.44 1.12
N PRO A 234 9.99 -0.27 1.13
CA PRO A 234 9.33 0.77 0.33
C PRO A 234 9.93 2.16 0.54
N LEU A 235 10.30 2.50 1.77
CA LEU A 235 10.90 3.80 2.10
C LEU A 235 12.30 3.97 1.47
N GLU A 236 13.17 2.95 1.56
CA GLU A 236 14.50 2.98 0.93
C GLU A 236 14.39 3.23 -0.58
N VAL A 237 13.51 2.48 -1.25
CA VAL A 237 13.29 2.63 -2.70
C VAL A 237 12.68 3.98 -3.03
N PHE A 238 11.69 4.46 -2.26
CA PHE A 238 11.08 5.78 -2.45
C PHE A 238 12.12 6.90 -2.34
N LEU A 239 12.92 6.88 -1.28
CA LEU A 239 13.95 7.90 -1.06
C LEU A 239 15.04 7.87 -2.13
N SER A 240 15.38 6.71 -2.70
CA SER A 240 16.34 6.63 -3.80
C SER A 240 15.88 7.40 -5.04
N TYR A 241 14.58 7.34 -5.36
CA TYR A 241 14.00 8.13 -6.46
C TYR A 241 13.90 9.62 -6.14
N VAL A 242 13.49 9.97 -4.91
CA VAL A 242 13.40 11.37 -4.49
C VAL A 242 14.78 12.02 -4.51
N ASN A 243 15.77 11.40 -3.88
CA ASN A 243 17.13 11.93 -3.84
C ASN A 243 17.76 12.01 -5.23
N GLY A 244 17.54 11.01 -6.09
CA GLY A 244 18.02 11.02 -7.48
C GLY A 244 17.40 12.11 -8.36
N LYS A 245 16.16 12.57 -8.03
CA LYS A 245 15.51 13.67 -8.77
C LYS A 245 15.90 15.07 -8.30
N PHE A 246 16.28 15.22 -7.02
CA PHE A 246 16.48 16.52 -6.39
C PHE A 246 17.92 16.77 -5.94
N CYS A 247 18.85 15.84 -6.20
CA CYS A 247 20.29 15.96 -5.96
C CYS A 247 21.09 16.34 -7.23
N LEU A 248 20.51 17.12 -8.14
CA LEU A 248 21.24 17.72 -9.29
C LEU A 248 21.29 19.24 -9.13
#